data_4f189f68753dbe471f9670de9a49722d
#
_entry.id   4f189f68753dbe471f9670de9a49722d
#
_cell.length_a   1.000
_cell.length_b   1.000
_cell.length_c   1.000
_cell.angle_alpha   90.00
_cell.angle_beta   90.00
_cell.angle_gamma   90.00
#
_symmetry.space_group_name_H-M   'P 1'
#
loop_
_entity.id
_entity.type
_entity.pdbx_description
1 polymer ?
#
loop_
_entity_poly.entity_id
_entity_poly.type
_entity_poly.pdbx_seq_one_letter_code
_entity_poly.pdbx_strand_id
1 'polypeptide(L)'
;MVYNYIYQMFGGKQMKNLVNGIHHVSLKCRKGQEYDKVVDFYGNVLGLETARVWEDGIMFDTGNGVIEIFTNREDAADTGVIRHFAFSVNDTDRCAAAVREAGYEVFIEPKDIVIPSEKPLNARIAFCFGPLGEQIEFFQVK
;
A
#
# COMPACT_ATOMS: atom_id res chain seq x y z
N MET A 1 6.30 15.23 -24.05
CA MET A 1 5.76 14.86 -25.38
C MET A 1 5.03 13.52 -25.44
N VAL A 2 5.30 12.58 -24.53
CA VAL A 2 4.60 11.26 -24.48
C VAL A 2 3.19 11.36 -23.89
N TYR A 3 2.92 12.32 -22.98
CA TYR A 3 1.60 12.50 -22.35
C TYR A 3 0.49 12.95 -23.30
N ASN A 4 0.82 13.71 -24.37
CA ASN A 4 -0.18 14.17 -25.32
C ASN A 4 -0.63 13.11 -26.33
N TYR A 5 0.17 12.05 -26.55
CA TYR A 5 -0.16 11.00 -27.50
C TYR A 5 -1.21 10.02 -26.98
N ILE A 6 -1.16 9.73 -25.67
CA ILE A 6 -2.14 8.85 -24.99
C ILE A 6 -3.51 9.56 -24.89
N TYR A 7 -3.52 10.88 -24.72
CA TYR A 7 -4.75 11.67 -24.59
C TYR A 7 -5.60 11.68 -25.89
N GLN A 8 -4.96 11.60 -27.07
CA GLN A 8 -5.66 11.57 -28.35
C GLN A 8 -6.20 10.19 -28.74
N MET A 9 -5.61 9.10 -28.24
CA MET A 9 -6.06 7.74 -28.58
C MET A 9 -7.37 7.32 -27.89
N PHE A 10 -7.80 7.97 -26.83
CA PHE A 10 -9.00 7.62 -26.06
C PHE A 10 -10.16 8.62 -26.18
N GLY A 11 -10.22 9.39 -27.23
CA GLY A 11 -11.40 10.16 -27.65
C GLY A 11 -11.88 11.20 -26.64
N GLY A 12 -10.96 11.90 -25.94
CA GLY A 12 -11.28 13.11 -25.15
C GLY A 12 -12.17 12.90 -23.92
N LYS A 13 -12.51 11.67 -23.53
CA LYS A 13 -13.08 11.41 -22.21
C LYS A 13 -11.93 11.52 -21.20
N GLN A 14 -11.93 12.58 -20.42
CA GLN A 14 -11.11 12.73 -19.24
C GLN A 14 -11.42 11.55 -18.33
N MET A 15 -10.59 10.50 -18.40
CA MET A 15 -10.67 9.39 -17.48
C MET A 15 -10.45 9.98 -16.08
N LYS A 16 -11.48 9.95 -15.26
CA LYS A 16 -11.39 10.39 -13.87
C LYS A 16 -10.25 9.59 -13.24
N ASN A 17 -9.22 10.26 -12.79
CA ASN A 17 -8.07 9.60 -12.19
C ASN A 17 -8.55 8.80 -10.97
N LEU A 18 -8.48 7.48 -11.04
CA LEU A 18 -8.92 6.58 -9.96
C LEU A 18 -7.91 6.56 -8.80
N VAL A 19 -6.66 6.91 -9.10
CA VAL A 19 -5.53 6.85 -8.15
C VAL A 19 -5.12 8.27 -7.77
N ASN A 20 -4.98 8.53 -6.46
CA ASN A 20 -4.53 9.81 -5.91
C ASN A 20 -3.03 9.85 -5.62
N GLY A 21 -2.38 8.67 -5.58
CA GLY A 21 -0.97 8.53 -5.26
C GLY A 21 -0.67 7.20 -4.57
N ILE A 22 0.55 7.01 -4.12
CA ILE A 22 0.95 5.89 -3.29
C ILE A 22 0.61 6.22 -1.84
N HIS A 23 -0.16 5.36 -1.16
CA HIS A 23 -0.51 5.54 0.24
C HIS A 23 0.63 5.08 1.16
N HIS A 24 1.15 3.87 0.95
CA HIS A 24 2.24 3.32 1.77
C HIS A 24 3.09 2.32 1.01
N VAL A 25 4.30 2.13 1.51
CA VAL A 25 5.16 0.99 1.20
C VAL A 25 5.17 0.07 2.42
N SER A 26 4.87 -1.21 2.21
CA SER A 26 4.81 -2.19 3.29
C SER A 26 6.03 -3.12 3.25
N LEU A 27 6.74 -3.18 4.36
CA LEU A 27 7.87 -4.06 4.59
C LEU A 27 7.50 -5.10 5.63
N LYS A 28 8.18 -6.25 5.61
CA LYS A 28 8.03 -7.25 6.66
C LYS A 28 9.39 -7.62 7.25
N CYS A 29 9.45 -7.77 8.57
CA CYS A 29 10.63 -8.17 9.32
C CYS A 29 10.28 -9.25 10.35
N ARG A 30 11.30 -9.83 10.98
CA ARG A 30 11.12 -10.71 12.14
C ARG A 30 11.00 -9.90 13.41
N LYS A 31 10.24 -10.41 14.38
CA LYS A 31 10.21 -9.86 15.75
C LYS A 31 11.61 -9.89 16.39
N GLY A 32 11.87 -8.97 17.32
CA GLY A 32 13.13 -8.88 18.04
C GLY A 32 14.16 -7.99 17.35
N GLN A 33 15.42 -8.40 17.30
CA GLN A 33 16.53 -7.55 16.86
C GLN A 33 16.36 -6.95 15.45
N GLU A 34 15.72 -7.66 14.52
CA GLU A 34 15.48 -7.13 13.18
C GLU A 34 14.46 -5.99 13.22
N TYR A 35 13.38 -6.16 13.97
CA TYR A 35 12.41 -5.10 14.21
C TYR A 35 13.02 -3.90 14.92
N ASP A 36 13.84 -4.11 15.97
CA ASP A 36 14.50 -3.03 16.68
C ASP A 36 15.40 -2.19 15.76
N LYS A 37 16.15 -2.84 14.86
CA LYS A 37 16.97 -2.16 13.85
C LYS A 37 16.14 -1.37 12.84
N VAL A 38 15.00 -1.90 12.42
CA VAL A 38 14.08 -1.24 11.51
C VAL A 38 13.49 0.01 12.17
N VAL A 39 13.03 -0.12 13.41
CA VAL A 39 12.47 1.00 14.18
C VAL A 39 13.52 2.09 14.42
N ASP A 40 14.74 1.69 14.79
CA ASP A 40 15.85 2.63 14.96
C ASP A 40 16.17 3.35 13.65
N PHE A 41 16.25 2.62 12.54
CA PHE A 41 16.58 3.21 11.26
C PHE A 41 15.53 4.23 10.79
N TYR A 42 14.26 3.86 10.74
CA TYR A 42 13.20 4.77 10.27
C TYR A 42 12.90 5.88 11.28
N GLY A 43 12.82 5.55 12.56
CA GLY A 43 12.47 6.51 13.61
C GLY A 43 13.61 7.44 14.02
N ASN A 44 14.80 6.89 14.31
CA ASN A 44 15.92 7.68 14.84
C ASN A 44 16.86 8.16 13.74
N VAL A 45 17.32 7.28 12.86
CA VAL A 45 18.30 7.63 11.82
C VAL A 45 17.69 8.54 10.76
N LEU A 46 16.50 8.19 10.25
CA LEU A 46 15.77 9.01 9.27
C LEU A 46 14.88 10.08 9.92
N GLY A 47 14.63 9.99 11.21
CA GLY A 47 13.85 10.98 11.97
C GLY A 47 12.37 10.99 11.61
N LEU A 48 11.80 9.87 11.14
CA LEU A 48 10.38 9.80 10.80
C LEU A 48 9.53 9.69 12.08
N GLU A 49 8.44 10.44 12.13
CA GLU A 49 7.49 10.36 13.22
C GLU A 49 6.69 9.05 13.15
N THR A 50 6.44 8.46 14.32
CA THR A 50 5.56 7.28 14.41
C THR A 50 4.12 7.70 14.21
N ALA A 51 3.50 7.23 13.14
CA ALA A 51 2.09 7.49 12.84
C ALA A 51 1.16 6.53 13.59
N ARG A 52 1.53 5.24 13.70
CA ARG A 52 0.73 4.18 14.36
C ARG A 52 1.61 3.06 14.86
N VAL A 53 1.16 2.39 15.94
CA VAL A 53 1.75 1.16 16.47
C VAL A 53 0.61 0.19 16.80
N TRP A 54 0.82 -1.11 16.50
CA TRP A 54 -0.06 -2.21 16.90
C TRP A 54 0.77 -3.46 17.22
N GLU A 55 0.14 -4.53 17.67
CA GLU A 55 0.83 -5.74 18.13
C GLU A 55 1.85 -6.30 17.14
N ASP A 56 1.52 -6.30 15.85
CA ASP A 56 2.32 -6.90 14.79
C ASP A 56 2.93 -5.89 13.80
N GLY A 57 3.03 -4.59 14.18
CA GLY A 57 3.60 -3.62 13.27
C GLY A 57 3.65 -2.18 13.76
N ILE A 58 4.21 -1.35 12.90
CA ILE A 58 4.38 0.10 13.08
C ILE A 58 4.27 0.80 11.73
N MET A 59 3.77 2.04 11.74
CA MET A 59 3.79 2.96 10.60
C MET A 59 4.57 4.22 10.94
N PHE A 60 5.43 4.64 10.04
CA PHE A 60 6.15 5.91 10.09
C PHE A 60 5.61 6.87 9.04
N ASP A 61 5.36 8.12 9.44
CA ASP A 61 4.90 9.18 8.54
C ASP A 61 6.09 9.76 7.76
N THR A 62 5.98 9.78 6.43
CA THR A 62 6.96 10.41 5.53
C THR A 62 6.59 11.85 5.17
N GLY A 63 5.46 12.35 5.67
CA GLY A 63 4.87 13.62 5.27
C GLY A 63 4.03 13.56 3.99
N ASN A 64 4.20 12.50 3.20
CA ASN A 64 3.44 12.29 1.94
C ASN A 64 3.24 10.79 1.66
N GLY A 65 2.76 10.11 2.66
CA GLY A 65 2.60 8.66 2.69
C GLY A 65 3.25 8.06 3.92
N VAL A 66 3.25 6.75 4.07
CA VAL A 66 3.81 6.07 5.23
C VAL A 66 4.69 4.88 4.84
N ILE A 67 5.65 4.58 5.68
CA ILE A 67 6.36 3.30 5.71
C ILE A 67 5.67 2.41 6.73
N GLU A 68 5.12 1.29 6.29
CA GLU A 68 4.47 0.29 7.13
C GLU A 68 5.38 -0.90 7.35
N ILE A 69 5.54 -1.32 8.58
CA ILE A 69 6.40 -2.44 8.95
C ILE A 69 5.55 -3.49 9.66
N PHE A 70 5.50 -4.71 9.13
CA PHE A 70 4.93 -5.87 9.80
C PHE A 70 6.02 -6.76 10.40
N THR A 71 5.74 -7.36 11.56
CA THR A 71 6.68 -8.24 12.28
C THR A 71 6.39 -9.73 12.07
N ASN A 72 5.68 -10.07 11.02
CA ASN A 72 5.19 -11.43 10.75
C ASN A 72 5.98 -12.19 9.67
N ARG A 73 7.24 -11.84 9.47
CA ARG A 73 8.11 -12.56 8.55
C ARG A 73 8.61 -13.84 9.19
N GLU A 74 8.38 -14.99 8.56
CA GLU A 74 8.79 -16.31 9.04
C GLU A 74 9.96 -16.91 8.24
N ASP A 75 10.07 -16.56 6.95
CA ASP A 75 10.97 -17.16 5.98
C ASP A 75 12.31 -16.42 5.83
N ALA A 76 13.27 -17.08 5.20
CA ALA A 76 14.58 -16.49 4.87
C ALA A 76 14.46 -15.38 3.81
N ALA A 77 15.49 -14.56 3.71
CA ALA A 77 15.48 -13.26 3.04
C ALA A 77 15.46 -13.25 1.49
N ASP A 78 15.25 -14.36 0.83
CA ASP A 78 15.33 -14.50 -0.63
C ASP A 78 14.12 -13.95 -1.40
N THR A 79 13.02 -13.64 -0.71
CA THR A 79 11.81 -13.03 -1.31
C THR A 79 11.76 -11.50 -1.24
N GLY A 80 12.86 -10.86 -0.80
CA GLY A 80 12.90 -9.42 -0.56
C GLY A 80 12.11 -8.98 0.68
N VAL A 81 12.20 -7.69 1.02
CA VAL A 81 11.57 -7.10 2.21
C VAL A 81 10.27 -6.35 1.89
N ILE A 82 10.06 -5.98 0.63
CA ILE A 82 8.84 -5.29 0.19
C ILE A 82 7.73 -6.33 0.08
N ARG A 83 6.61 -6.06 0.76
CA ARG A 83 5.44 -6.93 0.76
C ARG A 83 4.46 -6.59 -0.37
N HIS A 84 4.10 -5.32 -0.49
CA HIS A 84 3.21 -4.79 -1.53
C HIS A 84 3.36 -3.26 -1.65
N PHE A 85 2.74 -2.70 -2.68
CA PHE A 85 2.50 -1.26 -2.77
C PHE A 85 1.03 -0.99 -2.53
N ALA A 86 0.71 0.15 -1.89
CA ALA A 86 -0.66 0.60 -1.74
C ALA A 86 -0.88 1.93 -2.44
N PHE A 87 -1.90 1.97 -3.30
CA PHE A 87 -2.39 3.22 -3.87
C PHE A 87 -3.49 3.81 -2.98
N SER A 88 -3.38 5.08 -2.64
CA SER A 88 -4.47 5.82 -2.05
C SER A 88 -5.54 6.06 -3.12
N VAL A 89 -6.76 5.60 -2.86
CA VAL A 89 -7.86 5.66 -3.83
C VAL A 89 -9.13 6.24 -3.23
N ASN A 90 -10.00 6.76 -4.09
CA ASN A 90 -11.31 7.28 -3.67
C ASN A 90 -12.41 6.22 -3.71
N ASP A 91 -12.20 5.13 -4.44
CA ASP A 91 -13.20 4.07 -4.64
C ASP A 91 -12.49 2.74 -4.91
N THR A 92 -12.34 1.95 -3.85
CA THR A 92 -11.69 0.64 -3.90
C THR A 92 -12.43 -0.35 -4.79
N ASP A 93 -13.77 -0.35 -4.73
CA ASP A 93 -14.60 -1.27 -5.52
C ASP A 93 -14.46 -1.01 -7.02
N ARG A 94 -14.43 0.25 -7.41
CA ARG A 94 -14.22 0.65 -8.80
C ARG A 94 -12.81 0.30 -9.30
N CYS A 95 -11.80 0.47 -8.47
CA CYS A 95 -10.44 0.04 -8.80
C CYS A 95 -10.36 -1.46 -9.01
N ALA A 96 -10.93 -2.25 -8.11
CA ALA A 96 -10.97 -3.71 -8.24
C ALA A 96 -11.74 -4.16 -9.50
N ALA A 97 -12.86 -3.51 -9.81
CA ALA A 97 -13.63 -3.79 -11.03
C ALA A 97 -12.80 -3.48 -12.30
N ALA A 98 -12.13 -2.32 -12.35
CA ALA A 98 -11.32 -1.93 -13.50
C ALA A 98 -10.15 -2.90 -13.74
N VAL A 99 -9.48 -3.36 -12.70
CA VAL A 99 -8.40 -4.35 -12.77
C VAL A 99 -8.93 -5.69 -13.28
N ARG A 100 -10.06 -6.14 -12.78
CA ARG A 100 -10.70 -7.39 -13.20
C ARG A 100 -11.15 -7.33 -14.67
N GLU A 101 -11.74 -6.23 -15.10
CA GLU A 101 -12.14 -6.00 -16.50
C GLU A 101 -10.91 -6.00 -17.43
N ALA A 102 -9.77 -5.55 -16.97
CA ALA A 102 -8.50 -5.60 -17.69
C ALA A 102 -7.84 -7.00 -17.70
N GLY A 103 -8.43 -8.00 -17.03
CA GLY A 103 -7.97 -9.39 -17.03
C GLY A 103 -6.95 -9.75 -15.95
N TYR A 104 -6.76 -8.89 -14.93
CA TYR A 104 -5.88 -9.18 -13.81
C TYR A 104 -6.65 -9.78 -12.62
N GLU A 105 -5.95 -10.58 -11.82
CA GLU A 105 -6.54 -11.23 -10.66
C GLU A 105 -6.67 -10.26 -9.48
N VAL A 106 -7.88 -10.15 -8.94
CA VAL A 106 -8.16 -9.56 -7.63
C VAL A 106 -8.19 -10.70 -6.63
N PHE A 107 -7.12 -10.87 -5.83
CA PHE A 107 -6.99 -11.99 -4.91
C PHE A 107 -7.48 -11.70 -3.48
N ILE A 108 -7.69 -10.41 -3.15
CA ILE A 108 -8.47 -9.98 -1.98
C ILE A 108 -9.55 -9.04 -2.48
N GLU A 109 -10.80 -9.51 -2.37
CA GLU A 109 -11.98 -8.72 -2.74
C GLU A 109 -12.14 -7.48 -1.86
N PRO A 110 -12.81 -6.41 -2.38
CA PRO A 110 -13.08 -5.22 -1.60
C PRO A 110 -13.74 -5.53 -0.26
N LYS A 111 -13.09 -5.12 0.82
CA LYS A 111 -13.60 -5.33 2.18
C LYS A 111 -13.21 -4.18 3.10
N ASP A 112 -14.03 -3.99 4.13
CA ASP A 112 -13.74 -3.03 5.19
C ASP A 112 -12.81 -3.66 6.23
N ILE A 113 -11.86 -2.86 6.69
CA ILE A 113 -10.90 -3.21 7.74
C ILE A 113 -10.79 -2.08 8.77
N VAL A 114 -10.29 -2.44 9.94
CA VAL A 114 -9.85 -1.49 10.96
C VAL A 114 -8.39 -1.81 11.30
N ILE A 115 -7.49 -0.84 11.11
CA ILE A 115 -6.12 -0.95 11.63
C ILE A 115 -6.17 -0.54 13.10
N PRO A 116 -5.88 -1.48 14.02
CA PRO A 116 -5.94 -1.19 15.45
C PRO A 116 -4.77 -0.28 15.85
N SER A 117 -5.08 0.77 16.59
CA SER A 117 -4.11 1.68 17.18
C SER A 117 -4.83 2.52 18.24
N GLU A 118 -4.13 3.38 18.95
CA GLU A 118 -4.76 4.34 19.88
C GLU A 118 -5.87 5.17 19.18
N LYS A 119 -5.63 5.52 17.91
CA LYS A 119 -6.65 6.10 17.02
C LYS A 119 -6.89 5.14 15.86
N PRO A 120 -7.87 4.23 15.94
CA PRO A 120 -8.12 3.25 14.90
C PRO A 120 -8.31 3.90 13.52
N LEU A 121 -7.75 3.28 12.49
CA LEU A 121 -7.92 3.71 11.10
C LEU A 121 -8.90 2.77 10.39
N ASN A 122 -10.06 3.30 10.01
CA ASN A 122 -11.02 2.59 9.19
C ASN A 122 -10.65 2.75 7.73
N ALA A 123 -10.62 1.67 6.99
CA ALA A 123 -10.31 1.68 5.57
C ALA A 123 -11.13 0.62 4.82
N ARG A 124 -11.25 0.82 3.50
CA ARG A 124 -11.71 -0.19 2.57
C ARG A 124 -10.56 -0.56 1.67
N ILE A 125 -10.26 -1.85 1.57
CA ILE A 125 -9.10 -2.36 0.85
C ILE A 125 -9.48 -3.42 -0.18
N ALA A 126 -8.64 -3.56 -1.21
CA ALA A 126 -8.61 -4.70 -2.12
C ALA A 126 -7.18 -4.94 -2.58
N PHE A 127 -6.86 -6.18 -2.99
CA PHE A 127 -5.54 -6.52 -3.51
C PHE A 127 -5.65 -7.19 -4.88
N CYS A 128 -4.75 -6.84 -5.77
CA CYS A 128 -4.59 -7.48 -7.06
C CYS A 128 -3.13 -7.83 -7.34
N PHE A 129 -2.92 -8.71 -8.32
CA PHE A 129 -1.61 -8.87 -8.94
C PHE A 129 -1.50 -7.94 -10.15
N GLY A 130 -0.40 -7.20 -10.24
CA GLY A 130 -0.06 -6.44 -11.42
C GLY A 130 0.59 -7.29 -12.52
N PRO A 131 0.94 -6.69 -13.68
CA PRO A 131 1.42 -7.42 -14.86
C PRO A 131 2.76 -8.14 -14.68
N LEU A 132 3.53 -7.79 -13.65
CA LEU A 132 4.80 -8.43 -13.28
C LEU A 132 4.66 -9.41 -12.11
N GLY A 133 3.46 -9.65 -11.63
CA GLY A 133 3.18 -10.46 -10.44
C GLY A 133 3.32 -9.69 -9.13
N GLU A 134 3.56 -8.38 -9.19
CA GLU A 134 3.63 -7.52 -8.02
C GLU A 134 2.27 -7.41 -7.33
N GLN A 135 2.29 -7.41 -5.99
CA GLN A 135 1.09 -7.23 -5.20
C GLN A 135 0.79 -5.73 -5.02
N ILE A 136 -0.41 -5.33 -5.40
CA ILE A 136 -0.89 -3.95 -5.33
C ILE A 136 -2.12 -3.91 -4.42
N GLU A 137 -2.11 -3.00 -3.46
CA GLU A 137 -3.26 -2.71 -2.60
C GLU A 137 -3.95 -1.42 -3.06
N PHE A 138 -5.26 -1.42 -3.13
CA PHE A 138 -6.08 -0.21 -3.21
C PHE A 138 -6.59 0.12 -1.82
N PHE A 139 -6.22 1.29 -1.31
CA PHE A 139 -6.44 1.68 0.07
C PHE A 139 -7.26 2.97 0.13
N GLN A 140 -8.50 2.84 0.58
CA GLN A 140 -9.44 3.94 0.75
C GLN A 140 -9.66 4.21 2.23
N VAL A 141 -9.19 5.34 2.72
CA VAL A 141 -9.45 5.80 4.08
C VAL A 141 -10.93 6.21 4.21
N LYS A 142 -11.58 5.81 5.31
CA LYS A 142 -12.98 6.14 5.64
C LYS A 142 -13.07 7.21 6.73
#